data_c163d507fc6ada0a1ca1e7afb9f80d0c
#
_entry.id   c163d507fc6ada0a1ca1e7afb9f80d0c
#
_cell.length_a   1.000
_cell.length_b   1.000
_cell.length_c   1.000
_cell.angle_alpha   90.00
_cell.angle_beta   90.00
_cell.angle_gamma   90.00
#
_symmetry.space_group_name_H-M   'P 1'
#
loop_
_entity.id
_entity.type
_entity.pdbx_description
1 polymer ?
#
loop_
_entity_poly.entity_id
_entity_poly.type
_entity_poly.pdbx_seq_one_letter_code
_entity_poly.pdbx_strand_id
1 'polypeptide(L)'
;KHLGESEKMAALGSLVAGVAHEINTPLGVSITSISHIDELVQKLENRYQNGLLDEAAFLTFLQNYRETSQLLHSNMERAAKLVSDFKQTAVDQGSDVLEGFSPAAHLERLISSLHPIYKQKNAQIILNIPQEMRLESYPGALSQIVTNLVTNSCMHAFDGNSANQIEMEGLVEGGQFIFQYRDNGKGIRQDIRHRVFEPFFTTNRAGGGSGLGMSIVYNLVVQKLMGQIDLQGAEGE
;
A
#
# COMPACT_ATOMS: atom_id res chain seq x y z
N LYS A 1 -19.77 24.40 -12.69
CA LYS A 1 -18.76 23.50 -13.33
C LYS A 1 -17.31 23.92 -13.01
N HIS A 2 -16.96 25.22 -13.06
CA HIS A 2 -15.59 25.71 -12.83
C HIS A 2 -15.06 25.57 -11.38
N LEU A 3 -15.91 25.59 -10.36
CA LEU A 3 -15.51 25.41 -8.97
C LEU A 3 -14.95 24.00 -8.71
N GLY A 4 -15.61 22.97 -9.24
CA GLY A 4 -15.16 21.57 -9.07
C GLY A 4 -13.85 21.22 -9.81
N GLU A 5 -13.53 21.90 -10.91
CA GLU A 5 -12.26 21.71 -11.63
C GLU A 5 -11.10 22.37 -10.86
N SER A 6 -11.33 23.53 -10.26
CA SER A 6 -10.32 24.22 -9.43
C SER A 6 -10.00 23.45 -8.15
N GLU A 7 -11.02 22.89 -7.49
CA GLU A 7 -10.82 22.02 -6.31
C GLU A 7 -10.08 20.73 -6.64
N LYS A 8 -10.40 20.10 -7.79
CA LYS A 8 -9.67 18.91 -8.29
C LYS A 8 -8.21 19.22 -8.60
N MET A 9 -7.93 20.37 -9.23
CA MET A 9 -6.56 20.81 -9.52
C MET A 9 -5.78 21.11 -8.25
N ALA A 10 -6.40 21.74 -7.25
CA ALA A 10 -5.77 22.01 -5.96
C ALA A 10 -5.46 20.71 -5.19
N ALA A 11 -6.39 19.76 -5.18
CA ALA A 11 -6.19 18.45 -4.56
C ALA A 11 -5.08 17.66 -5.27
N LEU A 12 -5.04 17.68 -6.62
CA LEU A 12 -3.99 17.03 -7.41
C LEU A 12 -2.62 17.70 -7.15
N GLY A 13 -2.56 19.02 -7.08
CA GLY A 13 -1.33 19.76 -6.76
C GLY A 13 -0.76 19.40 -5.38
N SER A 14 -1.62 19.31 -4.36
CA SER A 14 -1.24 18.88 -3.02
C SER A 14 -0.74 17.43 -3.00
N LEU A 15 -1.39 16.55 -3.76
CA LEU A 15 -1.02 15.14 -3.88
C LEU A 15 0.33 14.97 -4.58
N VAL A 16 0.58 15.71 -5.67
CA VAL A 16 1.87 15.71 -6.39
C VAL A 16 3.00 16.20 -5.49
N ALA A 17 2.79 17.30 -4.76
CA ALA A 17 3.79 17.83 -3.82
C ALA A 17 4.10 16.83 -2.70
N GLY A 18 3.08 16.17 -2.14
CA GLY A 18 3.25 15.13 -1.13
C GLY A 18 4.01 13.91 -1.64
N VAL A 19 3.65 13.41 -2.84
CA VAL A 19 4.35 12.29 -3.49
C VAL A 19 5.82 12.64 -3.74
N ALA A 20 6.10 13.82 -4.30
CA ALA A 20 7.47 14.26 -4.55
C ALA A 20 8.29 14.29 -3.25
N HIS A 21 7.72 14.78 -2.15
CA HIS A 21 8.38 14.79 -0.85
C HIS A 21 8.65 13.37 -0.31
N GLU A 22 7.66 12.49 -0.38
CA GLU A 22 7.80 11.09 0.10
C GLU A 22 8.75 10.26 -0.76
N ILE A 23 8.89 10.55 -2.07
CA ILE A 23 9.88 9.90 -2.95
C ILE A 23 11.29 10.46 -2.69
N ASN A 24 11.44 11.77 -2.50
CA ASN A 24 12.75 12.38 -2.28
C ASN A 24 13.43 11.90 -1.00
N THR A 25 12.67 11.51 0.03
CA THR A 25 13.21 10.97 1.29
C THR A 25 14.00 9.67 1.05
N PRO A 26 13.43 8.58 0.52
CA PRO A 26 14.18 7.35 0.26
C PRO A 26 15.27 7.54 -0.80
N LEU A 27 15.10 8.41 -1.80
CA LEU A 27 16.15 8.74 -2.74
C LEU A 27 17.33 9.42 -2.05
N GLY A 28 17.09 10.36 -1.14
CA GLY A 28 18.16 11.02 -0.36
C GLY A 28 18.95 10.02 0.47
N VAL A 29 18.28 9.09 1.16
CA VAL A 29 18.93 8.00 1.90
C VAL A 29 19.74 7.12 0.95
N SER A 30 19.22 6.80 -0.23
CA SER A 30 19.92 5.97 -1.22
C SER A 30 21.20 6.63 -1.73
N ILE A 31 21.15 7.93 -2.02
CA ILE A 31 22.35 8.70 -2.44
C ILE A 31 23.40 8.73 -1.33
N THR A 32 22.98 8.97 -0.07
CA THR A 32 23.88 8.94 1.08
C THR A 32 24.50 7.56 1.28
N SER A 33 23.72 6.49 1.09
CA SER A 33 24.21 5.10 1.18
C SER A 33 25.27 4.79 0.12
N ILE A 34 25.09 5.25 -1.12
CA ILE A 34 26.08 5.11 -2.20
C ILE A 34 27.38 5.83 -1.82
N SER A 35 27.29 7.10 -1.37
CA SER A 35 28.46 7.86 -0.95
C SER A 35 29.20 7.18 0.21
N HIS A 36 28.48 6.57 1.14
CA HIS A 36 29.09 5.81 2.24
C HIS A 36 29.80 4.54 1.75
N ILE A 37 29.21 3.82 0.77
CA ILE A 37 29.86 2.67 0.13
C ILE A 37 31.18 3.09 -0.53
N ASP A 38 31.19 4.21 -1.25
CA ASP A 38 32.41 4.75 -1.88
C ASP A 38 33.49 5.06 -0.84
N GLU A 39 33.12 5.66 0.30
CA GLU A 39 34.05 5.91 1.40
C GLU A 39 34.62 4.61 1.99
N LEU A 40 33.77 3.57 2.17
CA LEU A 40 34.22 2.27 2.67
C LEU A 40 35.23 1.62 1.70
N VAL A 41 34.99 1.69 0.40
CA VAL A 41 35.86 1.19 -0.64
C VAL A 41 37.23 1.93 -0.60
N GLN A 42 37.21 3.26 -0.56
CA GLN A 42 38.42 4.08 -0.49
C GLN A 42 39.26 3.75 0.77
N LYS A 43 38.61 3.59 1.92
CA LYS A 43 39.28 3.18 3.17
C LYS A 43 39.96 1.81 3.05
N LEU A 44 39.25 0.86 2.41
CA LEU A 44 39.79 -0.47 2.18
C LEU A 44 41.01 -0.45 1.24
N GLU A 45 40.91 0.28 0.12
CA GLU A 45 41.99 0.46 -0.85
C GLU A 45 43.22 1.09 -0.19
N ASN A 46 43.05 2.14 0.60
CA ASN A 46 44.16 2.79 1.33
C ASN A 46 44.82 1.84 2.30
N ARG A 47 44.08 1.01 3.03
CA ARG A 47 44.66 -0.01 3.93
C ARG A 47 45.45 -1.07 3.16
N TYR A 48 44.90 -1.52 2.03
CA TYR A 48 45.60 -2.50 1.17
C TYR A 48 46.91 -1.95 0.61
N GLN A 49 46.91 -0.73 0.06
CA GLN A 49 48.08 -0.09 -0.52
C GLN A 49 49.19 0.15 0.50
N ASN A 50 48.82 0.41 1.76
CA ASN A 50 49.79 0.62 2.86
C ASN A 50 50.20 -0.68 3.61
N GLY A 51 49.72 -1.84 3.17
CA GLY A 51 50.01 -3.11 3.83
C GLY A 51 49.36 -3.27 5.22
N LEU A 52 48.30 -2.48 5.50
CA LEU A 52 47.61 -2.43 6.79
C LEU A 52 46.25 -3.17 6.76
N LEU A 53 45.97 -3.88 5.69
CA LEU A 53 44.73 -4.68 5.58
C LEU A 53 44.95 -6.02 6.31
N ASP A 54 44.26 -6.16 7.43
CA ASP A 54 44.15 -7.41 8.18
C ASP A 54 42.79 -8.04 8.03
N GLU A 55 42.59 -9.25 8.54
CA GLU A 55 41.31 -9.96 8.48
C GLU A 55 40.19 -9.20 9.21
N ALA A 56 40.48 -8.61 10.36
CA ALA A 56 39.48 -7.85 11.14
C ALA A 56 38.97 -6.62 10.39
N ALA A 57 39.87 -5.87 9.74
CA ALA A 57 39.52 -4.73 8.91
C ALA A 57 38.67 -5.13 7.69
N PHE A 58 39.03 -6.26 7.06
CA PHE A 58 38.25 -6.79 5.93
C PHE A 58 36.86 -7.25 6.34
N LEU A 59 36.73 -7.98 7.45
CA LEU A 59 35.44 -8.41 7.98
C LEU A 59 34.55 -7.22 8.37
N THR A 60 35.15 -6.19 8.99
CA THR A 60 34.43 -4.94 9.31
C THR A 60 33.93 -4.24 8.06
N PHE A 61 34.75 -4.18 7.00
CA PHE A 61 34.31 -3.64 5.71
C PHE A 61 33.11 -4.43 5.15
N LEU A 62 33.18 -5.76 5.13
CA LEU A 62 32.10 -6.60 4.60
C LEU A 62 30.80 -6.43 5.38
N GLN A 63 30.89 -6.28 6.71
CA GLN A 63 29.69 -6.03 7.53
C GLN A 63 29.05 -4.67 7.19
N ASN A 64 29.84 -3.60 7.22
CA ASN A 64 29.34 -2.24 6.92
C ASN A 64 28.79 -2.13 5.49
N TYR A 65 29.49 -2.74 4.53
CA TYR A 65 29.03 -2.79 3.14
C TYR A 65 27.66 -3.49 3.02
N ARG A 66 27.50 -4.63 3.69
CA ARG A 66 26.25 -5.40 3.66
C ARG A 66 25.07 -4.60 4.26
N GLU A 67 25.29 -4.00 5.43
CA GLU A 67 24.28 -3.18 6.11
C GLU A 67 23.88 -1.97 5.26
N THR A 68 24.85 -1.27 4.69
CA THR A 68 24.59 -0.09 3.83
C THR A 68 23.90 -0.49 2.52
N SER A 69 24.32 -1.61 1.92
CA SER A 69 23.68 -2.14 0.70
C SER A 69 22.22 -2.57 0.94
N GLN A 70 21.92 -3.17 2.09
CA GLN A 70 20.53 -3.51 2.47
C GLN A 70 19.69 -2.25 2.67
N LEU A 71 20.24 -1.22 3.31
CA LEU A 71 19.57 0.07 3.49
C LEU A 71 19.26 0.74 2.15
N LEU A 72 20.22 0.76 1.23
CA LEU A 72 20.08 1.25 -0.13
C LEU A 72 18.96 0.52 -0.86
N HIS A 73 18.98 -0.81 -0.85
CA HIS A 73 17.99 -1.64 -1.53
C HIS A 73 16.57 -1.39 -1.01
N SER A 74 16.37 -1.40 0.30
CA SER A 74 15.05 -1.18 0.90
C SER A 74 14.48 0.20 0.61
N ASN A 75 15.33 1.24 0.55
CA ASN A 75 14.87 2.59 0.18
C ASN A 75 14.55 2.71 -1.30
N MET A 76 15.31 2.06 -2.19
CA MET A 76 14.98 2.02 -3.62
C MET A 76 13.68 1.27 -3.90
N GLU A 77 13.43 0.14 -3.23
CA GLU A 77 12.15 -0.58 -3.31
C GLU A 77 10.97 0.28 -2.84
N ARG A 78 11.18 1.01 -1.74
CA ARG A 78 10.19 1.95 -1.23
C ARG A 78 9.87 3.07 -2.22
N ALA A 79 10.89 3.68 -2.82
CA ALA A 79 10.71 4.70 -3.84
C ALA A 79 9.95 4.17 -5.06
N ALA A 80 10.33 2.98 -5.56
CA ALA A 80 9.66 2.32 -6.68
C ALA A 80 8.18 2.03 -6.38
N LYS A 81 7.88 1.58 -5.16
CA LYS A 81 6.51 1.35 -4.71
C LYS A 81 5.70 2.65 -4.68
N LEU A 82 6.25 3.74 -4.12
CA LEU A 82 5.58 5.04 -4.09
C LEU A 82 5.25 5.55 -5.50
N VAL A 83 6.18 5.39 -6.47
CA VAL A 83 5.94 5.74 -7.88
C VAL A 83 4.84 4.87 -8.48
N SER A 84 4.83 3.56 -8.20
CA SER A 84 3.81 2.64 -8.68
C SER A 84 2.43 2.99 -8.12
N ASP A 85 2.33 3.20 -6.80
CA ASP A 85 1.08 3.58 -6.10
C ASP A 85 0.55 4.92 -6.64
N PHE A 86 1.44 5.90 -6.88
CA PHE A 86 1.06 7.18 -7.48
C PHE A 86 0.59 7.03 -8.93
N LYS A 87 1.33 6.28 -9.76
CA LYS A 87 0.93 6.01 -11.15
C LYS A 87 -0.46 5.38 -11.20
N GLN A 88 -0.74 4.43 -10.33
CA GLN A 88 -2.02 3.77 -10.23
C GLN A 88 -3.13 4.76 -9.83
N THR A 89 -2.85 5.68 -8.90
CA THR A 89 -3.79 6.75 -8.51
C THR A 89 -4.06 7.75 -9.64
N ALA A 90 -3.03 8.07 -10.45
CA ALA A 90 -3.10 9.09 -11.49
C ALA A 90 -3.61 8.55 -12.85
N VAL A 91 -3.37 7.26 -13.16
CA VAL A 91 -3.61 6.67 -14.49
C VAL A 91 -4.93 5.93 -14.58
N ASP A 92 -5.50 5.43 -13.47
CA ASP A 92 -6.77 4.68 -13.46
C ASP A 92 -8.02 5.54 -13.78
N GLN A 93 -7.84 6.80 -14.17
CA GLN A 93 -8.92 7.61 -14.75
C GLN A 93 -9.26 7.25 -16.21
N GLY A 94 -8.47 6.37 -16.87
CA GLY A 94 -8.55 6.19 -18.33
C GLY A 94 -8.90 4.80 -18.87
N SER A 95 -8.85 3.72 -18.08
CA SER A 95 -8.95 2.36 -18.62
C SER A 95 -10.14 1.51 -18.13
N ASP A 96 -10.96 2.03 -17.22
CA ASP A 96 -12.10 1.27 -16.74
C ASP A 96 -13.33 1.45 -17.64
N VAL A 97 -13.69 0.39 -18.30
CA VAL A 97 -14.93 0.29 -19.04
C VAL A 97 -16.04 -0.08 -18.06
N LEU A 98 -17.16 0.64 -18.13
CA LEU A 98 -18.39 0.24 -17.45
C LEU A 98 -18.87 -1.06 -18.11
N GLU A 99 -18.96 -2.13 -17.35
CA GLU A 99 -19.37 -3.43 -17.86
C GLU A 99 -20.24 -4.21 -16.87
N GLY A 100 -21.03 -5.12 -17.43
CA GLY A 100 -21.82 -6.07 -16.64
C GLY A 100 -20.99 -7.27 -16.20
N PHE A 101 -20.82 -7.49 -14.89
CA PHE A 101 -20.02 -8.59 -14.36
C PHE A 101 -20.61 -9.20 -13.09
N SER A 102 -20.13 -10.41 -12.73
CA SER A 102 -20.41 -11.04 -11.44
C SER A 102 -19.36 -10.61 -10.42
N PRO A 103 -19.75 -9.88 -9.35
CA PRO A 103 -18.79 -9.51 -8.31
C PRO A 103 -18.21 -10.71 -7.57
N ALA A 104 -19.01 -11.78 -7.35
CA ALA A 104 -18.55 -13.02 -6.74
C ALA A 104 -17.42 -13.67 -7.57
N ALA A 105 -17.69 -13.98 -8.84
CA ALA A 105 -16.71 -14.62 -9.72
C ALA A 105 -15.46 -13.73 -9.96
N HIS A 106 -15.64 -12.41 -9.98
CA HIS A 106 -14.54 -11.47 -10.12
C HIS A 106 -13.63 -11.46 -8.90
N LEU A 107 -14.21 -11.38 -7.70
CA LEU A 107 -13.45 -11.35 -6.44
C LEU A 107 -12.82 -12.71 -6.11
N GLU A 108 -13.44 -13.85 -6.47
CA GLU A 108 -12.81 -15.18 -6.33
C GLU A 108 -11.47 -15.25 -7.07
N ARG A 109 -11.44 -14.78 -8.33
CA ARG A 109 -10.19 -14.72 -9.12
C ARG A 109 -9.16 -13.78 -8.48
N LEU A 110 -9.59 -12.61 -8.04
CA LEU A 110 -8.72 -11.66 -7.37
C LEU A 110 -8.14 -12.22 -6.07
N ILE A 111 -8.97 -12.80 -5.21
CA ILE A 111 -8.57 -13.42 -3.94
C ILE A 111 -7.54 -14.52 -4.19
N SER A 112 -7.74 -15.33 -5.22
CA SER A 112 -6.77 -16.37 -5.62
C SER A 112 -5.40 -15.77 -5.99
N SER A 113 -5.37 -14.63 -6.66
CA SER A 113 -4.13 -13.93 -7.01
C SER A 113 -3.44 -13.28 -5.79
N LEU A 114 -4.21 -12.88 -4.78
CA LEU A 114 -3.71 -12.29 -3.54
C LEU A 114 -3.25 -13.35 -2.51
N HIS A 115 -3.43 -14.65 -2.79
CA HIS A 115 -3.09 -15.73 -1.87
C HIS A 115 -1.67 -15.66 -1.29
N PRO A 116 -0.61 -15.32 -2.07
CA PRO A 116 0.74 -15.20 -1.50
C PRO A 116 0.86 -14.12 -0.41
N ILE A 117 0.04 -13.06 -0.48
CA ILE A 117 0.07 -11.94 0.45
C ILE A 117 -0.56 -12.32 1.79
N TYR A 118 -1.82 -12.80 1.77
CA TYR A 118 -2.53 -13.09 3.01
C TYR A 118 -2.09 -14.40 3.67
N LYS A 119 -1.57 -15.37 2.90
CA LYS A 119 -0.99 -16.60 3.44
C LYS A 119 0.20 -16.34 4.36
N GLN A 120 1.05 -15.36 4.05
CA GLN A 120 2.19 -14.98 4.91
C GLN A 120 1.75 -14.54 6.30
N LYS A 121 0.51 -14.11 6.45
CA LYS A 121 -0.10 -13.69 7.71
C LYS A 121 -1.00 -14.76 8.33
N ASN A 122 -0.96 -15.99 7.84
CA ASN A 122 -1.86 -17.08 8.27
C ASN A 122 -3.34 -16.66 8.24
N ALA A 123 -3.71 -15.84 7.26
CA ALA A 123 -5.06 -15.32 7.11
C ALA A 123 -5.90 -16.16 6.16
N GLN A 124 -7.20 -16.22 6.43
CA GLN A 124 -8.22 -16.80 5.58
C GLN A 124 -9.17 -15.72 5.09
N ILE A 125 -9.65 -15.85 3.86
CA ILE A 125 -10.63 -14.93 3.28
C ILE A 125 -11.93 -15.70 3.04
N ILE A 126 -13.03 -15.19 3.58
CA ILE A 126 -14.39 -15.68 3.38
C ILE A 126 -15.11 -14.70 2.49
N LEU A 127 -15.71 -15.20 1.40
CA LEU A 127 -16.46 -14.40 0.44
C LEU A 127 -17.93 -14.80 0.43
N ASN A 128 -18.80 -13.91 0.87
CA ASN A 128 -20.24 -14.11 0.98
C ASN A 128 -20.98 -13.17 0.00
N ILE A 129 -20.91 -13.46 -1.28
CA ILE A 129 -21.61 -12.74 -2.35
C ILE A 129 -22.37 -13.74 -3.20
N PRO A 130 -23.67 -13.53 -3.48
CA PRO A 130 -24.45 -14.42 -4.33
C PRO A 130 -23.85 -14.57 -5.73
N GLN A 131 -23.70 -15.82 -6.19
CA GLN A 131 -23.07 -16.12 -7.49
C GLN A 131 -23.86 -15.58 -8.68
N GLU A 132 -25.19 -15.51 -8.55
CA GLU A 132 -26.12 -14.99 -9.54
C GLU A 132 -26.13 -13.45 -9.61
N MET A 133 -25.53 -12.76 -8.64
CA MET A 133 -25.47 -11.28 -8.62
C MET A 133 -24.75 -10.76 -9.86
N ARG A 134 -25.33 -9.71 -10.44
CA ARG A 134 -24.75 -8.98 -11.57
C ARG A 134 -24.74 -7.50 -11.24
N LEU A 135 -23.62 -6.86 -11.52
CA LEU A 135 -23.43 -5.42 -11.40
C LEU A 135 -23.05 -4.85 -12.75
N GLU A 136 -23.55 -3.67 -13.04
CA GLU A 136 -23.06 -2.82 -14.12
C GLU A 136 -22.19 -1.73 -13.46
N SER A 137 -20.88 -1.91 -13.50
CA SER A 137 -19.93 -1.06 -12.78
C SER A 137 -18.51 -1.20 -13.36
N TYR A 138 -17.51 -0.83 -12.59
CA TYR A 138 -16.09 -0.84 -12.95
C TYR A 138 -15.36 -1.96 -12.18
N PRO A 139 -15.14 -3.14 -12.76
CA PRO A 139 -14.51 -4.26 -12.06
C PRO A 139 -13.07 -3.95 -11.61
N GLY A 140 -12.33 -3.17 -12.38
CA GLY A 140 -10.99 -2.71 -11.98
C GLY A 140 -10.99 -1.87 -10.71
N ALA A 141 -11.97 -0.98 -10.54
CA ALA A 141 -12.12 -0.20 -9.31
C ALA A 141 -12.40 -1.11 -8.10
N LEU A 142 -13.26 -2.11 -8.25
CA LEU A 142 -13.54 -3.09 -7.20
C LEU A 142 -12.27 -3.90 -6.85
N SER A 143 -11.51 -4.35 -7.86
CA SER A 143 -10.24 -5.05 -7.65
C SER A 143 -9.25 -4.20 -6.84
N GLN A 144 -9.11 -2.93 -7.19
CA GLN A 144 -8.21 -2.02 -6.52
C GLN A 144 -8.62 -1.77 -5.06
N ILE A 145 -9.91 -1.53 -4.81
CA ILE A 145 -10.44 -1.37 -3.47
C ILE A 145 -10.09 -2.59 -2.62
N VAL A 146 -10.42 -3.79 -3.09
CA VAL A 146 -10.19 -5.03 -2.34
C VAL A 146 -8.70 -5.30 -2.14
N THR A 147 -7.86 -5.08 -3.15
CA THR A 147 -6.41 -5.23 -3.03
C THR A 147 -5.83 -4.31 -1.96
N ASN A 148 -6.25 -3.04 -1.93
CA ASN A 148 -5.80 -2.10 -0.90
C ASN A 148 -6.26 -2.52 0.50
N LEU A 149 -7.51 -2.94 0.66
CA LEU A 149 -8.05 -3.39 1.95
C LEU A 149 -7.32 -4.64 2.46
N VAL A 150 -7.16 -5.68 1.62
CA VAL A 150 -6.44 -6.91 1.99
C VAL A 150 -4.99 -6.62 2.36
N THR A 151 -4.30 -5.79 1.58
CA THR A 151 -2.93 -5.40 1.85
C THR A 151 -2.83 -4.64 3.17
N ASN A 152 -3.77 -3.73 3.47
CA ASN A 152 -3.81 -3.00 4.72
C ASN A 152 -4.04 -3.93 5.91
N SER A 153 -4.97 -4.88 5.84
CA SER A 153 -5.17 -5.87 6.91
C SER A 153 -3.91 -6.69 7.15
N CYS A 154 -3.23 -7.15 6.09
CA CYS A 154 -1.98 -7.90 6.21
C CYS A 154 -0.82 -7.07 6.79
N MET A 155 -0.74 -5.77 6.50
CA MET A 155 0.34 -4.90 6.95
C MET A 155 0.11 -4.28 8.32
N HIS A 156 -1.13 -3.99 8.66
CA HIS A 156 -1.48 -3.16 9.82
C HIS A 156 -2.34 -3.86 10.86
N ALA A 157 -3.23 -4.78 10.48
CA ALA A 157 -4.18 -5.39 11.38
C ALA A 157 -3.65 -6.70 12.00
N PHE A 158 -2.89 -7.49 11.23
CA PHE A 158 -2.48 -8.83 11.62
C PHE A 158 -1.05 -8.89 12.16
N ASP A 159 -0.87 -9.50 13.33
CA ASP A 159 0.42 -9.72 13.99
C ASP A 159 1.13 -11.03 13.54
N GLY A 160 0.41 -11.91 12.83
CA GLY A 160 0.92 -13.19 12.31
C GLY A 160 0.86 -14.37 13.28
N ASN A 161 0.44 -14.16 14.53
CA ASN A 161 0.38 -15.21 15.56
C ASN A 161 -1.02 -15.78 15.78
N SER A 162 -2.06 -15.10 15.30
CA SER A 162 -3.46 -15.48 15.45
C SER A 162 -4.03 -16.14 14.19
N ALA A 163 -5.17 -16.80 14.31
CA ALA A 163 -5.98 -17.21 13.15
C ALA A 163 -6.64 -15.96 12.57
N ASN A 164 -5.96 -15.34 11.61
CA ASN A 164 -6.42 -14.10 10.98
C ASN A 164 -7.50 -14.41 9.94
N GLN A 165 -8.54 -13.58 9.92
CA GLN A 165 -9.69 -13.77 9.05
C GLN A 165 -10.08 -12.42 8.41
N ILE A 166 -10.40 -12.49 7.13
CA ILE A 166 -11.04 -11.40 6.39
C ILE A 166 -12.38 -11.93 5.88
N GLU A 167 -13.42 -11.18 6.11
CA GLU A 167 -14.77 -11.46 5.66
C GLU A 167 -15.24 -10.38 4.70
N MET A 168 -15.75 -10.80 3.55
CA MET A 168 -16.26 -9.93 2.50
C MET A 168 -17.70 -10.32 2.18
N GLU A 169 -18.62 -9.40 2.35
CA GLU A 169 -20.02 -9.61 2.07
C GLU A 169 -20.51 -8.61 1.04
N GLY A 170 -21.40 -9.05 0.16
CA GLY A 170 -22.01 -8.18 -0.84
C GLY A 170 -23.50 -8.45 -0.97
N LEU A 171 -24.29 -7.38 -0.91
CA LEU A 171 -25.73 -7.43 -1.09
C LEU A 171 -26.22 -6.23 -1.90
N VAL A 172 -27.43 -6.33 -2.45
CA VAL A 172 -28.09 -5.23 -3.13
C VAL A 172 -29.32 -4.82 -2.32
N GLU A 173 -29.36 -3.58 -1.90
CA GLU A 173 -30.49 -3.01 -1.17
C GLU A 173 -30.86 -1.64 -1.77
N GLY A 174 -32.12 -1.41 -2.01
CA GLY A 174 -32.60 -0.15 -2.61
C GLY A 174 -32.00 0.20 -3.98
N GLY A 175 -31.53 -0.81 -4.74
CA GLY A 175 -30.85 -0.61 -6.02
C GLY A 175 -29.37 -0.23 -5.91
N GLN A 176 -28.82 -0.24 -4.71
CA GLN A 176 -27.41 0.02 -4.44
C GLN A 176 -26.70 -1.26 -4.05
N PHE A 177 -25.46 -1.44 -4.54
CA PHE A 177 -24.59 -2.50 -4.09
C PHE A 177 -23.91 -2.07 -2.80
N ILE A 178 -24.12 -2.83 -1.73
CA ILE A 178 -23.47 -2.66 -0.43
C ILE A 178 -22.39 -3.72 -0.31
N PHE A 179 -21.14 -3.29 -0.15
CA PHE A 179 -19.98 -4.17 0.05
C PHE A 179 -19.43 -3.94 1.45
N GLN A 180 -19.42 -4.99 2.26
CA GLN A 180 -18.85 -4.97 3.61
C GLN A 180 -17.54 -5.75 3.61
N TYR A 181 -16.51 -5.14 4.17
CA TYR A 181 -15.20 -5.74 4.40
C TYR A 181 -14.90 -5.68 5.90
N ARG A 182 -14.57 -6.81 6.49
CA ARG A 182 -14.23 -6.92 7.91
C ARG A 182 -12.97 -7.75 8.07
N ASP A 183 -12.04 -7.33 8.90
CA ASP A 183 -10.97 -8.15 9.42
C ASP A 183 -11.08 -8.31 10.94
N ASN A 184 -10.54 -9.41 11.47
CA ASN A 184 -10.50 -9.70 12.91
C ASN A 184 -9.17 -9.26 13.54
N GLY A 185 -8.53 -8.23 12.97
CA GLY A 185 -7.27 -7.70 13.45
C GLY A 185 -7.42 -6.81 14.69
N LYS A 186 -6.36 -6.08 15.01
CA LYS A 186 -6.31 -5.23 16.22
C LYS A 186 -7.20 -3.98 16.17
N GLY A 187 -7.91 -3.75 15.08
CA GLY A 187 -8.77 -2.58 14.88
C GLY A 187 -8.01 -1.27 14.67
N ILE A 188 -8.75 -0.17 14.59
CA ILE A 188 -8.22 1.17 14.37
C ILE A 188 -8.51 2.05 15.57
N ARG A 189 -7.48 2.63 16.17
CA ARG A 189 -7.59 3.56 17.29
C ARG A 189 -8.51 4.72 16.96
N GLN A 190 -9.32 5.14 17.93
CA GLN A 190 -10.33 6.16 17.74
C GLN A 190 -9.76 7.54 17.36
N ASP A 191 -8.57 7.88 17.91
CA ASP A 191 -7.91 9.17 17.67
C ASP A 191 -7.40 9.34 16.24
N ILE A 192 -7.19 8.25 15.48
CA ILE A 192 -6.69 8.29 14.11
C ILE A 192 -7.75 7.96 13.05
N ARG A 193 -8.96 7.55 13.42
CA ARG A 193 -10.00 7.12 12.47
C ARG A 193 -10.32 8.17 11.41
N HIS A 194 -10.40 9.43 11.79
CA HIS A 194 -10.70 10.53 10.89
C HIS A 194 -9.58 10.78 9.87
N ARG A 195 -8.37 10.25 10.14
CA ARG A 195 -7.19 10.45 9.32
C ARG A 195 -6.84 9.28 8.39
N VAL A 196 -7.49 8.13 8.55
CA VAL A 196 -7.11 6.92 7.78
C VAL A 196 -7.27 7.10 6.27
N PHE A 197 -8.14 8.01 5.84
CA PHE A 197 -8.36 8.34 4.44
C PHE A 197 -7.50 9.51 3.94
N GLU A 198 -6.72 10.17 4.84
CA GLU A 198 -5.79 11.21 4.42
C GLU A 198 -4.63 10.61 3.61
N PRO A 199 -4.27 11.22 2.47
CA PRO A 199 -3.09 10.79 1.71
C PRO A 199 -1.83 10.81 2.59
N PHE A 200 -0.97 9.77 2.44
CA PHE A 200 0.29 9.60 3.17
C PHE A 200 0.16 9.33 4.67
N PHE A 201 -1.04 9.21 5.19
CA PHE A 201 -1.23 8.78 6.57
C PHE A 201 -0.98 7.28 6.71
N THR A 202 -0.02 6.90 7.55
CA THR A 202 0.30 5.51 7.85
C THR A 202 0.82 5.36 9.28
N THR A 203 0.44 4.27 9.92
CA THR A 203 0.96 3.87 11.24
C THR A 203 2.19 2.96 11.14
N ASN A 204 2.59 2.56 9.92
CA ASN A 204 3.72 1.66 9.67
C ASN A 204 4.63 2.19 8.56
N ARG A 205 5.18 3.38 8.76
CA ARG A 205 6.09 4.01 7.79
C ARG A 205 7.40 3.24 7.63
N ALA A 206 7.92 2.71 8.72
CA ALA A 206 9.15 1.91 8.73
C ALA A 206 8.98 0.54 8.02
N GLY A 207 7.78 -0.04 8.06
CA GLY A 207 7.43 -1.30 7.38
C GLY A 207 7.02 -1.13 5.91
N GLY A 208 7.30 0.02 5.28
CA GLY A 208 7.03 0.24 3.85
C GLY A 208 5.61 0.67 3.50
N GLY A 209 4.82 1.11 4.49
CA GLY A 209 3.50 1.69 4.25
C GLY A 209 3.60 3.04 3.54
N SER A 210 3.05 3.16 2.32
CA SER A 210 3.01 4.42 1.56
C SER A 210 2.01 5.44 2.12
N GLY A 211 1.01 4.97 2.86
CA GLY A 211 -0.11 5.78 3.34
C GLY A 211 -1.08 6.24 2.24
N LEU A 212 -0.99 5.66 1.04
CA LEU A 212 -1.87 5.99 -0.09
C LEU A 212 -3.06 5.02 -0.22
N GLY A 213 -2.96 3.80 0.30
CA GLY A 213 -3.96 2.75 0.09
C GLY A 213 -5.38 3.16 0.43
N MET A 214 -5.61 3.72 1.62
CA MET A 214 -6.97 4.12 2.05
C MET A 214 -7.47 5.38 1.36
N SER A 215 -6.60 6.31 0.98
CA SER A 215 -6.98 7.47 0.18
C SER A 215 -7.38 7.07 -1.25
N ILE A 216 -6.75 6.04 -1.82
CA ILE A 216 -7.13 5.44 -3.09
C ILE A 216 -8.53 4.81 -2.97
N VAL A 217 -8.77 4.01 -1.92
CA VAL A 217 -10.09 3.41 -1.65
C VAL A 217 -11.16 4.50 -1.58
N TYR A 218 -10.93 5.55 -0.81
CA TYR A 218 -11.85 6.67 -0.68
C TYR A 218 -12.17 7.32 -2.04
N ASN A 219 -11.15 7.64 -2.83
CA ASN A 219 -11.33 8.27 -4.14
C ASN A 219 -12.08 7.37 -5.11
N LEU A 220 -11.78 6.07 -5.14
CA LEU A 220 -12.49 5.12 -5.98
C LEU A 220 -13.97 5.02 -5.60
N VAL A 221 -14.26 4.87 -4.31
CA VAL A 221 -15.64 4.76 -3.84
C VAL A 221 -16.42 6.06 -4.08
N VAL A 222 -15.88 7.20 -3.66
CA VAL A 222 -16.63 8.47 -3.66
C VAL A 222 -16.63 9.15 -5.03
N GLN A 223 -15.48 9.18 -5.73
CA GLN A 223 -15.38 9.95 -6.97
C GLN A 223 -15.67 9.12 -8.22
N LYS A 224 -15.27 7.82 -8.24
CA LYS A 224 -15.47 6.97 -9.41
C LYS A 224 -16.78 6.20 -9.35
N LEU A 225 -17.03 5.51 -8.25
CA LEU A 225 -18.24 4.73 -8.06
C LEU A 225 -19.44 5.57 -7.59
N MET A 226 -19.23 6.85 -7.27
CA MET A 226 -20.24 7.78 -6.76
C MET A 226 -20.97 7.23 -5.52
N GLY A 227 -20.26 6.45 -4.72
CA GLY A 227 -20.74 5.77 -3.52
C GLY A 227 -20.38 6.50 -2.24
N GLN A 228 -20.63 5.82 -1.13
CA GLN A 228 -20.28 6.27 0.22
C GLN A 228 -19.41 5.21 0.89
N ILE A 229 -18.52 5.63 1.78
CA ILE A 229 -17.69 4.75 2.58
C ILE A 229 -17.86 5.10 4.06
N ASP A 230 -18.02 4.08 4.88
CA ASP A 230 -18.09 4.20 6.33
C ASP A 230 -17.06 3.28 6.97
N LEU A 231 -16.50 3.69 8.10
CA LEU A 231 -15.52 2.95 8.87
C LEU A 231 -16.07 2.64 10.25
N GLN A 232 -16.34 1.38 10.51
CA GLN A 232 -16.87 0.87 11.78
C GLN A 232 -15.82 0.02 12.51
N GLY A 233 -16.07 -0.29 13.78
CA GLY A 233 -15.21 -1.10 14.63
C GLY A 233 -14.42 -0.26 15.64
N ALA A 234 -13.94 -0.86 16.72
CA ALA A 234 -13.10 -0.25 17.73
C ALA A 234 -11.76 -0.98 17.84
N GLU A 235 -10.80 -0.40 18.56
CA GLU A 235 -9.55 -1.06 18.90
C GLU A 235 -9.85 -2.28 19.77
N GLY A 236 -9.51 -3.50 19.29
CA GLY A 236 -9.73 -4.76 20.00
C GLY A 236 -11.09 -5.45 19.78
N GLU A 237 -11.89 -4.99 18.82
CA GLU A 237 -13.11 -5.69 18.35
C GLU A 237 -12.84 -6.63 17.19
#